data_5f8fcd90a730cbc906239b380e5811ca
#
_entry.id   5f8fcd90a730cbc906239b380e5811ca
#
_cell.length_a   1.000
_cell.length_b   1.000
_cell.length_c   1.000
_cell.angle_alpha   90.00
_cell.angle_beta   90.00
_cell.angle_gamma   90.00
#
_symmetry.space_group_name_H-M   'P 1'
#
loop_
_entity.id
_entity.type
_entity.pdbx_description
1 polymer ?
#
loop_
_entity_poly.entity_id
_entity_poly.type
_entity_poly.pdbx_seq_one_letter_code
_entity_poly.pdbx_strand_id
1 'polypeptide(L)'
;MKRTYFSLLLFGLSAGLFLLPGCKQTAQESNLIKRGDFKQTITETGELFTVDNRSIVMPRYGRYWYNMKIIGLAEHGSKVKAGDSIVQFDPTEVKKFIMDRETRLENEQANLEKLLVQQQNNLKNLQSTLRGEEASFNLRKLAMEYTKFESERVQEIKRLQFRQAEINFEKVKRRIELTKVMAASDLKIQKIKVAQIENEIKMAQDALPQLTMRAPISGIFQVARKRRSRDNIAVGDDVRFGTMVGSVPDLTWMKVQTTVNEVDRAKITQGQPVIVRLDALPQVAFDAQVSFISVLCRPYDNNDRRKV
;
A
#
# COMPACT_ATOMS: atom_id res chain seq x y z
N MET A 1 3.21 -38.29 -96.12
CA MET A 1 3.59 -38.14 -97.53
C MET A 1 5.01 -37.59 -97.52
N LYS A 2 5.88 -38.45 -98.01
CA LYS A 2 6.91 -38.20 -99.04
C LYS A 2 8.03 -37.30 -98.62
N ARG A 3 9.18 -37.86 -98.41
CA ARG A 3 10.24 -38.23 -99.40
C ARG A 3 11.29 -37.14 -99.40
N THR A 4 12.45 -37.52 -99.15
CA THR A 4 13.61 -38.14 -99.84
C THR A 4 14.58 -36.99 -100.16
N TYR A 5 15.84 -37.13 -100.23
CA TYR A 5 16.98 -37.95 -100.57
C TYR A 5 18.23 -37.17 -100.19
N PHE A 6 19.24 -37.75 -99.59
CA PHE A 6 20.31 -38.49 -100.30
C PHE A 6 21.32 -37.56 -101.01
N SER A 7 22.50 -37.60 -100.61
CA SER A 7 23.66 -38.02 -101.37
C SER A 7 24.77 -36.97 -101.31
N LEU A 8 25.85 -37.40 -100.97
CA LEU A 8 27.16 -37.85 -101.47
C LEU A 8 28.22 -36.75 -101.25
N LEU A 9 29.21 -37.11 -100.51
CA LEU A 9 30.52 -37.68 -100.92
C LEU A 9 31.56 -36.66 -101.44
N LEU A 10 32.58 -36.60 -100.80
CA LEU A 10 33.99 -36.86 -101.14
C LEU A 10 34.93 -35.69 -101.03
N PHE A 11 36.02 -36.01 -100.35
CA PHE A 11 37.37 -35.62 -100.57
C PHE A 11 37.85 -34.22 -100.16
N GLY A 12 38.77 -34.23 -99.27
CA GLY A 12 39.74 -33.16 -99.12
C GLY A 12 40.64 -33.31 -97.86
N LEU A 13 41.54 -34.20 -98.06
CA LEU A 13 42.69 -34.43 -97.20
C LEU A 13 43.48 -33.18 -96.95
N SER A 14 44.08 -33.05 -95.77
CA SER A 14 45.32 -32.37 -95.47
C SER A 14 45.27 -31.14 -94.59
N ALA A 15 46.08 -31.29 -93.69
CA ALA A 15 46.85 -30.33 -92.94
C ALA A 15 46.42 -30.18 -91.44
N GLY A 16 47.21 -30.89 -90.68
CA GLY A 16 47.24 -30.79 -89.26
C GLY A 16 47.55 -29.38 -88.74
N LEU A 17 46.85 -29.02 -87.78
CA LEU A 17 47.37 -28.02 -86.82
C LEU A 17 46.92 -28.44 -85.43
N PHE A 18 47.87 -28.89 -84.68
CA PHE A 18 47.74 -29.13 -83.27
C PHE A 18 47.20 -27.85 -82.54
N LEU A 19 46.00 -27.91 -82.17
CA LEU A 19 45.50 -26.95 -81.15
C LEU A 19 45.36 -27.77 -79.86
N LEU A 20 46.38 -27.57 -78.98
CA LEU A 20 46.30 -28.00 -77.56
C LEU A 20 45.21 -27.23 -76.89
N PRO A 21 44.26 -27.91 -76.16
CA PRO A 21 43.34 -27.21 -75.27
C PRO A 21 44.20 -26.64 -74.14
N GLY A 22 44.32 -25.34 -74.13
CA GLY A 22 44.88 -24.60 -72.98
C GLY A 22 44.08 -24.95 -71.74
N CYS A 23 44.73 -25.59 -70.79
CA CYS A 23 44.23 -25.69 -69.40
C CYS A 23 43.90 -24.27 -68.93
N LYS A 24 42.63 -23.96 -68.80
CA LYS A 24 42.21 -22.85 -67.94
C LYS A 24 42.72 -23.19 -66.55
N GLN A 25 43.81 -22.60 -66.15
CA GLN A 25 44.20 -22.49 -64.79
C GLN A 25 43.06 -21.74 -64.07
N THR A 26 42.19 -22.50 -63.41
CA THR A 26 41.34 -21.94 -62.34
C THR A 26 42.30 -21.22 -61.41
N ALA A 27 42.20 -19.93 -61.42
CA ALA A 27 42.89 -19.10 -60.43
C ALA A 27 42.53 -19.68 -59.07
N GLN A 28 43.51 -20.36 -58.47
CA GLN A 28 43.44 -20.73 -57.08
C GLN A 28 43.30 -19.43 -56.30
N GLU A 29 42.11 -19.15 -55.83
CA GLU A 29 41.89 -18.06 -54.90
C GLU A 29 42.94 -18.24 -53.78
N SER A 30 43.97 -17.49 -53.88
CA SER A 30 44.99 -17.43 -52.83
C SER A 30 44.23 -17.05 -51.53
N ASN A 31 44.20 -17.99 -50.60
CA ASN A 31 43.71 -17.73 -49.21
C ASN A 31 44.68 -16.75 -48.52
N LEU A 32 44.78 -15.56 -49.08
CA LEU A 32 45.48 -14.45 -48.44
C LEU A 32 44.73 -14.08 -47.20
N ILE A 33 45.35 -14.26 -46.05
CA ILE A 33 44.87 -13.75 -44.76
C ILE A 33 44.69 -12.24 -44.90
N LYS A 34 43.43 -11.82 -45.02
CA LYS A 34 43.11 -10.37 -45.03
C LYS A 34 43.04 -9.90 -43.58
N ARG A 35 43.76 -8.83 -43.28
CA ARG A 35 43.67 -8.15 -42.00
C ARG A 35 42.33 -7.42 -41.95
N GLY A 36 41.48 -7.78 -41.01
CA GLY A 36 40.15 -7.19 -40.81
C GLY A 36 39.78 -7.20 -39.34
N ASP A 37 38.76 -6.45 -39.00
CA ASP A 37 38.22 -6.44 -37.65
C ASP A 37 37.57 -7.78 -37.31
N PHE A 38 38.02 -8.41 -36.25
CA PHE A 38 37.43 -9.63 -35.72
C PHE A 38 36.33 -9.27 -34.76
N LYS A 39 35.08 -9.59 -35.11
CA LYS A 39 33.91 -9.44 -34.20
C LYS A 39 33.53 -10.81 -33.66
N GLN A 40 33.65 -10.96 -32.34
CA GLN A 40 33.16 -12.11 -31.64
C GLN A 40 31.74 -11.77 -31.11
N THR A 41 30.73 -12.52 -31.53
CA THR A 41 29.37 -12.37 -31.06
C THR A 41 29.06 -13.49 -30.06
N ILE A 42 28.59 -13.11 -28.88
CA ILE A 42 28.11 -14.04 -27.87
C ILE A 42 26.59 -13.98 -27.96
N THR A 43 25.94 -15.15 -28.19
CA THR A 43 24.48 -15.26 -28.28
C THR A 43 23.99 -16.11 -27.10
N GLU A 44 23.15 -15.53 -26.29
CA GLU A 44 22.57 -16.19 -25.13
C GLU A 44 21.05 -15.97 -25.13
N THR A 45 20.33 -16.89 -24.50
CA THR A 45 18.89 -16.77 -24.28
C THR A 45 18.62 -16.18 -22.91
N GLY A 46 17.57 -15.39 -22.79
CA GLY A 46 17.22 -14.75 -21.53
C GLY A 46 15.71 -14.55 -21.38
N GLU A 47 15.33 -14.20 -20.19
CA GLU A 47 13.95 -13.87 -19.86
C GLU A 47 13.74 -12.35 -19.81
N LEU A 48 12.60 -11.92 -20.34
CA LEU A 48 12.21 -10.51 -20.38
C LEU A 48 11.46 -10.14 -19.11
N PHE A 49 11.93 -9.10 -18.42
CA PHE A 49 11.31 -8.56 -17.22
C PHE A 49 11.04 -7.06 -17.39
N THR A 50 10.06 -6.57 -16.67
CA THR A 50 9.86 -5.12 -16.53
C THR A 50 10.83 -4.54 -15.51
N VAL A 51 11.29 -3.31 -15.75
CA VAL A 51 12.17 -2.60 -14.82
C VAL A 51 11.38 -2.21 -13.58
N ASP A 52 10.21 -1.61 -13.77
CA ASP A 52 9.28 -1.20 -12.71
C ASP A 52 8.02 -2.04 -12.72
N ASN A 53 7.68 -2.55 -11.53
CA ASN A 53 6.44 -3.29 -11.31
C ASN A 53 5.74 -2.72 -10.08
N ARG A 54 4.59 -2.10 -10.27
CA ARG A 54 3.79 -1.54 -9.18
C ARG A 54 2.89 -2.60 -8.58
N SER A 55 3.32 -3.12 -7.44
CA SER A 55 2.55 -4.09 -6.67
C SER A 55 1.35 -3.42 -6.00
N ILE A 56 0.19 -4.06 -6.10
CA ILE A 56 -1.06 -3.66 -5.47
C ILE A 56 -1.26 -4.56 -4.27
N VAL A 57 -1.03 -3.96 -3.10
CA VAL A 57 -1.07 -4.66 -1.82
C VAL A 57 -2.25 -4.11 -1.03
N MET A 58 -3.06 -4.99 -0.43
CA MET A 58 -4.15 -4.57 0.44
C MET A 58 -3.61 -3.71 1.59
N PRO A 59 -3.99 -2.43 1.69
CA PRO A 59 -3.56 -1.56 2.76
C PRO A 59 -4.26 -1.91 4.07
N ARG A 60 -3.75 -1.35 5.15
CA ARG A 60 -4.39 -1.49 6.46
C ARG A 60 -5.53 -0.49 6.60
N TYR A 61 -6.75 -0.97 6.54
CA TYR A 61 -7.94 -0.15 6.77
C TYR A 61 -8.24 -0.05 8.27
N GLY A 62 -7.53 0.82 8.98
CA GLY A 62 -7.74 1.03 10.40
C GLY A 62 -7.36 -0.16 11.28
N ARG A 63 -7.99 -0.21 12.47
CA ARG A 63 -7.72 -1.20 13.54
C ARG A 63 -8.56 -2.47 13.42
N TYR A 64 -9.71 -2.40 12.76
CA TYR A 64 -10.77 -3.40 12.87
C TYR A 64 -10.86 -4.33 11.66
N TRP A 65 -10.37 -3.92 10.48
CA TRP A 65 -10.54 -4.65 9.22
C TRP A 65 -9.23 -5.26 8.74
N TYR A 66 -8.91 -6.43 9.28
CA TYR A 66 -7.72 -7.18 8.89
C TYR A 66 -7.94 -8.05 7.65
N ASN A 67 -9.17 -8.53 7.47
CA ASN A 67 -9.58 -9.34 6.33
C ASN A 67 -10.73 -8.62 5.63
N MET A 68 -10.67 -8.56 4.30
CA MET A 68 -11.71 -7.96 3.49
C MET A 68 -12.04 -8.89 2.32
N LYS A 69 -13.31 -9.01 2.01
CA LYS A 69 -13.79 -9.80 0.88
C LYS A 69 -13.71 -8.98 -0.40
N ILE A 70 -13.21 -9.58 -1.47
CA ILE A 70 -13.17 -8.96 -2.79
C ILE A 70 -14.54 -9.13 -3.44
N ILE A 71 -15.16 -8.02 -3.86
CA ILE A 71 -16.43 -7.99 -4.61
C ILE A 71 -16.25 -7.58 -6.07
N GLY A 72 -15.12 -6.95 -6.40
CA GLY A 72 -14.76 -6.57 -7.76
C GLY A 72 -13.26 -6.73 -7.97
N LEU A 73 -12.88 -7.29 -9.11
CA LEU A 73 -11.50 -7.51 -9.50
C LEU A 73 -11.38 -7.36 -11.01
N ALA A 74 -10.42 -6.57 -11.47
CA ALA A 74 -10.11 -6.46 -12.89
C ALA A 74 -9.60 -7.80 -13.42
N GLU A 75 -9.88 -8.10 -14.68
CA GLU A 75 -9.47 -9.37 -15.30
C GLU A 75 -7.95 -9.44 -15.45
N HIS A 76 -7.41 -10.65 -15.26
CA HIS A 76 -5.99 -10.90 -15.45
C HIS A 76 -5.59 -10.64 -16.92
N GLY A 77 -4.58 -9.81 -17.14
CA GLY A 77 -4.13 -9.43 -18.48
C GLY A 77 -4.89 -8.26 -19.11
N SER A 78 -5.87 -7.66 -18.42
CA SER A 78 -6.60 -6.50 -18.92
C SER A 78 -5.73 -5.23 -18.95
N LYS A 79 -5.97 -4.39 -19.96
CA LYS A 79 -5.35 -3.06 -20.03
C LYS A 79 -6.04 -2.10 -19.07
N VAL A 80 -5.29 -1.47 -18.20
CA VAL A 80 -5.77 -0.48 -17.22
C VAL A 80 -5.06 0.84 -17.42
N LYS A 81 -5.77 1.94 -17.18
CA LYS A 81 -5.21 3.30 -17.14
C LYS A 81 -4.96 3.70 -15.69
N ALA A 82 -4.04 4.63 -15.48
CA ALA A 82 -3.85 5.23 -14.16
C ALA A 82 -5.18 5.81 -13.64
N GLY A 83 -5.58 5.44 -12.41
CA GLY A 83 -6.85 5.83 -11.80
C GLY A 83 -8.02 4.86 -11.99
N ASP A 84 -7.93 3.89 -12.89
CA ASP A 84 -8.97 2.86 -13.06
C ASP A 84 -9.13 2.01 -11.81
N SER A 85 -10.37 1.60 -11.50
CA SER A 85 -10.65 0.68 -10.39
C SER A 85 -10.17 -0.72 -10.74
N ILE A 86 -9.28 -1.28 -9.91
CA ILE A 86 -8.72 -2.62 -10.14
C ILE A 86 -9.28 -3.62 -9.15
N VAL A 87 -9.38 -3.24 -7.88
CA VAL A 87 -9.86 -4.09 -6.81
C VAL A 87 -10.90 -3.33 -6.01
N GLN A 88 -12.02 -3.98 -5.72
CA GLN A 88 -13.07 -3.43 -4.89
C GLN A 88 -13.35 -4.41 -3.75
N PHE A 89 -13.25 -3.92 -2.52
CA PHE A 89 -13.57 -4.66 -1.32
C PHE A 89 -15.00 -4.40 -0.86
N ASP A 90 -15.57 -5.35 -0.14
CA ASP A 90 -16.93 -5.27 0.41
C ASP A 90 -17.02 -4.20 1.50
N PRO A 91 -17.82 -3.14 1.34
CA PRO A 91 -17.97 -2.08 2.32
C PRO A 91 -18.96 -2.42 3.45
N THR A 92 -19.64 -3.56 3.40
CA THR A 92 -20.78 -3.90 4.28
C THR A 92 -20.39 -3.86 5.74
N GLU A 93 -19.26 -4.47 6.12
CA GLU A 93 -18.78 -4.49 7.50
C GLU A 93 -18.36 -3.09 7.99
N VAL A 94 -17.78 -2.28 7.10
CA VAL A 94 -17.40 -0.91 7.44
C VAL A 94 -18.63 -0.04 7.66
N LYS A 95 -19.63 -0.15 6.78
CA LYS A 95 -20.90 0.58 6.92
C LYS A 95 -21.66 0.18 8.18
N LYS A 96 -21.71 -1.11 8.48
CA LYS A 96 -22.32 -1.62 9.71
C LYS A 96 -21.62 -1.07 10.96
N PHE A 97 -20.28 -1.06 10.94
CA PHE A 97 -19.50 -0.48 12.03
C PHE A 97 -19.80 1.01 12.23
N ILE A 98 -19.89 1.80 11.15
CA ILE A 98 -20.26 3.22 11.23
C ILE A 98 -21.62 3.38 11.90
N MET A 99 -22.65 2.65 11.45
CA MET A 99 -24.01 2.72 12.01
C MET A 99 -24.06 2.35 13.49
N ASP A 100 -23.32 1.30 13.88
CA ASP A 100 -23.21 0.91 15.30
C ASP A 100 -22.52 1.99 16.15
N ARG A 101 -21.51 2.67 15.59
CA ARG A 101 -20.82 3.76 16.27
C ARG A 101 -21.64 5.05 16.32
N GLU A 102 -22.41 5.36 15.29
CA GLU A 102 -23.33 6.50 15.28
C GLU A 102 -24.41 6.33 16.36
N THR A 103 -24.99 5.15 16.48
CA THR A 103 -25.94 4.85 17.57
C THR A 103 -25.29 5.01 18.97
N ARG A 104 -24.04 4.55 19.11
CA ARG A 104 -23.29 4.76 20.35
C ARG A 104 -23.00 6.22 20.64
N LEU A 105 -22.63 6.99 19.61
CA LEU A 105 -22.38 8.41 19.71
C LEU A 105 -23.60 9.16 20.24
N GLU A 106 -24.78 8.88 19.67
CA GLU A 106 -26.03 9.47 20.11
C GLU A 106 -26.32 9.17 21.59
N ASN A 107 -26.13 7.93 22.03
CA ASN A 107 -26.28 7.53 23.42
C ASN A 107 -25.30 8.27 24.36
N GLU A 108 -24.01 8.40 23.96
CA GLU A 108 -23.03 9.09 24.78
C GLU A 108 -23.23 10.61 24.79
N GLN A 109 -23.76 11.19 23.73
CA GLN A 109 -24.17 12.59 23.67
C GLN A 109 -25.37 12.85 24.60
N ALA A 110 -26.36 11.97 24.59
CA ALA A 110 -27.50 12.04 25.53
C ALA A 110 -27.03 11.91 27.00
N ASN A 111 -26.07 11.02 27.27
CA ASN A 111 -25.46 10.87 28.58
C ASN A 111 -24.69 12.15 29.01
N LEU A 112 -24.00 12.81 28.08
CA LEU A 112 -23.32 14.08 28.34
C LEU A 112 -24.30 15.18 28.70
N GLU A 113 -25.40 15.30 27.96
CA GLU A 113 -26.45 16.27 28.24
C GLU A 113 -27.10 16.02 29.61
N LYS A 114 -27.46 14.76 29.91
CA LYS A 114 -27.99 14.34 31.23
C LYS A 114 -27.01 14.73 32.35
N LEU A 115 -25.72 14.46 32.17
CA LEU A 115 -24.68 14.80 33.15
C LEU A 115 -24.61 16.32 33.38
N LEU A 116 -24.68 17.14 32.35
CA LEU A 116 -24.67 18.60 32.43
C LEU A 116 -25.86 19.10 33.26
N VAL A 117 -27.07 18.64 32.95
CA VAL A 117 -28.30 19.02 33.68
C VAL A 117 -28.22 18.59 35.15
N GLN A 118 -27.73 17.38 35.39
CA GLN A 118 -27.61 16.83 36.75
C GLN A 118 -26.58 17.62 37.59
N GLN A 119 -25.44 17.98 37.01
CA GLN A 119 -24.43 18.81 37.68
C GLN A 119 -24.94 20.20 37.96
N GLN A 120 -25.64 20.84 37.00
CA GLN A 120 -26.24 22.15 37.19
C GLN A 120 -27.27 22.16 38.35
N ASN A 121 -28.13 21.16 38.41
CA ASN A 121 -29.10 21.02 39.46
C ASN A 121 -28.46 20.81 40.84
N ASN A 122 -27.43 19.94 40.88
CA ASN A 122 -26.66 19.71 42.11
C ASN A 122 -25.96 21.00 42.61
N LEU A 123 -25.34 21.77 41.73
CA LEU A 123 -24.76 23.05 42.08
C LEU A 123 -25.80 24.10 42.59
N LYS A 124 -26.98 24.17 41.93
CA LYS A 124 -28.06 25.06 42.41
C LYS A 124 -28.54 24.66 43.81
N ASN A 125 -28.70 23.37 44.10
CA ASN A 125 -29.06 22.87 45.42
C ASN A 125 -28.03 23.20 46.48
N LEU A 126 -26.71 23.03 46.16
CA LEU A 126 -25.65 23.37 47.07
C LEU A 126 -25.57 24.89 47.32
N GLN A 127 -25.81 25.73 46.28
CA GLN A 127 -25.89 27.17 46.44
C GLN A 127 -27.07 27.60 47.34
N SER A 128 -28.23 26.91 47.22
CA SER A 128 -29.37 27.16 48.11
C SER A 128 -29.05 26.78 49.57
N THR A 129 -28.38 25.64 49.76
CA THR A 129 -27.89 25.22 51.08
C THR A 129 -26.91 26.21 51.64
N LEU A 130 -25.96 26.73 50.82
CA LEU A 130 -25.00 27.75 51.27
C LEU A 130 -25.70 28.99 51.77
N ARG A 131 -26.70 29.49 51.05
CA ARG A 131 -27.51 30.68 51.53
C ARG A 131 -28.19 30.42 52.86
N GLY A 132 -28.71 29.20 53.08
CA GLY A 132 -29.31 28.81 54.36
C GLY A 132 -28.28 28.79 55.50
N GLU A 133 -27.10 28.22 55.28
CA GLU A 133 -26.03 28.20 56.28
C GLU A 133 -25.46 29.61 56.54
N GLU A 134 -25.38 30.44 55.50
CA GLU A 134 -24.96 31.86 55.64
C GLU A 134 -25.93 32.65 56.50
N ALA A 135 -27.23 32.48 56.28
CA ALA A 135 -28.25 33.09 57.13
C ALA A 135 -28.18 32.63 58.59
N SER A 136 -27.99 31.30 58.80
CA SER A 136 -27.78 30.71 60.12
C SER A 136 -26.52 31.24 60.81
N PHE A 137 -25.40 31.32 60.09
CA PHE A 137 -24.13 31.94 60.56
C PHE A 137 -24.34 33.37 61.00
N ASN A 138 -25.00 34.21 60.20
CA ASN A 138 -25.28 35.61 60.53
C ASN A 138 -26.17 35.75 61.73
N LEU A 139 -27.25 34.93 61.86
CA LEU A 139 -28.12 34.91 63.04
C LEU A 139 -27.34 34.55 64.34
N ARG A 140 -26.46 33.52 64.27
CA ARG A 140 -25.66 33.12 65.46
C ARG A 140 -24.63 34.15 65.81
N LYS A 141 -24.04 34.84 64.82
CA LYS A 141 -23.12 35.96 65.01
C LYS A 141 -23.79 37.13 65.78
N LEU A 142 -24.95 37.55 65.32
CA LEU A 142 -25.78 38.57 65.97
C LEU A 142 -26.18 38.16 67.39
N ALA A 143 -26.64 36.92 67.57
CA ALA A 143 -27.00 36.39 68.88
C ALA A 143 -25.83 36.41 69.88
N MET A 144 -24.60 36.16 69.43
CA MET A 144 -23.39 36.22 70.22
C MET A 144 -23.07 37.69 70.59
N GLU A 145 -23.22 38.64 69.67
CA GLU A 145 -22.96 40.05 69.89
C GLU A 145 -23.90 40.66 70.94
N TYR A 146 -25.19 40.23 70.97
CA TYR A 146 -26.17 40.75 71.93
C TYR A 146 -25.99 40.18 73.36
N THR A 147 -25.24 39.07 73.55
CA THR A 147 -25.08 38.42 74.86
C THR A 147 -23.93 39.00 75.73
N LYS A 148 -23.36 40.12 75.37
CA LYS A 148 -22.20 40.77 76.10
C LYS A 148 -22.49 41.07 77.59
N PHE A 149 -23.72 41.23 77.98
CA PHE A 149 -24.13 41.52 79.35
C PHE A 149 -24.74 40.34 80.10
N GLU A 150 -24.75 39.15 79.50
CA GLU A 150 -25.25 37.92 80.06
C GLU A 150 -24.19 37.20 80.91
N SER A 151 -24.62 36.13 81.65
CA SER A 151 -23.70 35.38 82.46
C SER A 151 -22.65 34.64 81.61
N GLU A 152 -21.44 34.45 82.14
CA GLU A 152 -20.35 33.79 81.42
C GLU A 152 -20.76 32.44 80.79
N ARG A 153 -21.60 31.66 81.48
CA ARG A 153 -22.12 30.35 80.98
C ARG A 153 -22.97 30.56 79.69
N VAL A 154 -23.83 31.61 79.68
CA VAL A 154 -24.66 31.91 78.48
C VAL A 154 -23.78 32.41 77.32
N GLN A 155 -22.82 33.27 77.60
CA GLN A 155 -21.84 33.75 76.61
C GLN A 155 -21.09 32.56 75.95
N GLU A 156 -20.62 31.63 76.78
CA GLU A 156 -19.88 30.44 76.24
C GLU A 156 -20.76 29.56 75.38
N ILE A 157 -22.03 29.31 75.78
CA ILE A 157 -22.99 28.58 74.97
C ILE A 157 -23.21 29.26 73.61
N LYS A 158 -23.38 30.59 73.57
CA LYS A 158 -23.57 31.32 72.31
C LYS A 158 -22.32 31.34 71.46
N ARG A 159 -21.15 31.42 72.04
CA ARG A 159 -19.85 31.30 71.34
C ARG A 159 -19.68 29.93 70.68
N LEU A 160 -20.03 28.87 71.36
CA LEU A 160 -19.99 27.52 70.81
C LEU A 160 -21.01 27.32 69.67
N GLN A 161 -22.24 27.89 69.83
CA GLN A 161 -23.23 27.86 68.77
C GLN A 161 -22.82 28.63 67.54
N PHE A 162 -22.17 29.77 67.69
CA PHE A 162 -21.60 30.57 66.59
C PHE A 162 -20.50 29.78 65.88
N ARG A 163 -19.56 29.18 66.63
CA ARG A 163 -18.49 28.39 66.07
C ARG A 163 -18.98 27.17 65.30
N GLN A 164 -20.06 26.52 65.79
CA GLN A 164 -20.72 25.43 65.08
C GLN A 164 -21.30 25.91 63.72
N ALA A 165 -21.93 27.06 63.69
CA ALA A 165 -22.51 27.64 62.47
C ALA A 165 -21.39 28.04 61.47
N GLU A 166 -20.28 28.61 61.98
CA GLU A 166 -19.09 28.93 61.18
C GLU A 166 -18.51 27.69 60.49
N ILE A 167 -18.34 26.61 61.26
CA ILE A 167 -17.86 25.32 60.71
C ILE A 167 -18.80 24.79 59.64
N ASN A 168 -20.12 24.82 59.86
CA ASN A 168 -21.11 24.38 58.89
C ASN A 168 -21.06 25.21 57.61
N PHE A 169 -20.98 26.53 57.71
CA PHE A 169 -20.86 27.41 56.56
C PHE A 169 -19.61 27.14 55.76
N GLU A 170 -18.45 27.08 56.41
CA GLU A 170 -17.18 26.73 55.73
C GLU A 170 -17.16 25.34 55.13
N LYS A 171 -17.82 24.36 55.76
CA LYS A 171 -18.00 23.00 55.25
C LYS A 171 -18.78 23.00 53.92
N VAL A 172 -19.88 23.72 53.83
CA VAL A 172 -20.68 23.81 52.61
C VAL A 172 -19.91 24.55 51.52
N LYS A 173 -19.21 25.63 51.86
CA LYS A 173 -18.36 26.36 50.91
C LYS A 173 -17.29 25.45 50.28
N ARG A 174 -16.55 24.70 51.09
CA ARG A 174 -15.58 23.73 50.59
C ARG A 174 -16.22 22.61 49.78
N ARG A 175 -17.41 22.19 50.15
CA ARG A 175 -18.14 21.15 49.41
C ARG A 175 -18.51 21.64 48.01
N ILE A 176 -18.90 22.91 47.84
CA ILE A 176 -19.15 23.51 46.52
C ILE A 176 -17.90 23.50 45.67
N GLU A 177 -16.76 23.92 46.22
CA GLU A 177 -15.47 23.93 45.48
C GLU A 177 -15.07 22.52 45.02
N LEU A 178 -15.11 21.53 45.89
CA LEU A 178 -14.82 20.14 45.55
C LEU A 178 -15.81 19.59 44.50
N THR A 179 -17.11 19.93 44.65
CA THR A 179 -18.12 19.49 43.68
C THR A 179 -17.89 20.06 42.30
N LYS A 180 -17.48 21.33 42.19
CA LYS A 180 -17.11 21.98 40.93
C LYS A 180 -15.93 21.28 40.26
N VAL A 181 -14.87 20.93 41.02
CA VAL A 181 -13.68 20.24 40.51
C VAL A 181 -14.07 18.82 40.01
N MET A 182 -14.87 18.09 40.79
CA MET A 182 -15.35 16.75 40.39
C MET A 182 -16.21 16.85 39.11
N ALA A 183 -17.15 17.79 39.08
CA ALA A 183 -18.01 18.02 37.93
C ALA A 183 -17.21 18.32 36.64
N ALA A 184 -16.18 19.17 36.75
CA ALA A 184 -15.30 19.46 35.62
C ALA A 184 -14.54 18.22 35.11
N SER A 185 -14.08 17.37 36.05
CA SER A 185 -13.39 16.12 35.73
C SER A 185 -14.34 15.12 35.04
N ASP A 186 -15.54 14.94 35.55
CA ASP A 186 -16.54 14.04 34.97
C ASP A 186 -16.95 14.47 33.56
N LEU A 187 -17.16 15.79 33.36
CA LEU A 187 -17.42 16.35 32.04
C LEU A 187 -16.28 16.11 31.07
N LYS A 188 -15.03 16.28 31.53
CA LYS A 188 -13.85 16.00 30.70
C LYS A 188 -13.80 14.54 30.26
N ILE A 189 -14.04 13.61 31.19
CA ILE A 189 -14.07 12.18 30.88
C ILE A 189 -15.15 11.87 29.84
N GLN A 190 -16.35 12.41 30.02
CA GLN A 190 -17.47 12.15 29.11
C GLN A 190 -17.21 12.74 27.71
N LYS A 191 -16.64 13.95 27.62
CA LYS A 191 -16.23 14.56 26.36
C LYS A 191 -15.15 13.75 25.64
N ILE A 192 -14.21 13.15 26.38
CA ILE A 192 -13.20 12.28 25.80
C ILE A 192 -13.85 11.04 25.19
N LYS A 193 -14.84 10.43 25.84
CA LYS A 193 -15.57 9.26 25.29
C LYS A 193 -16.30 9.61 23.98
N VAL A 194 -16.98 10.75 23.94
CA VAL A 194 -17.64 11.24 22.73
C VAL A 194 -16.61 11.43 21.62
N ALA A 195 -15.52 12.14 21.88
CA ALA A 195 -14.47 12.38 20.91
C ALA A 195 -13.80 11.09 20.40
N GLN A 196 -13.68 10.06 21.26
CA GLN A 196 -13.15 8.75 20.83
C GLN A 196 -14.06 8.09 19.80
N ILE A 197 -15.39 8.11 20.03
CA ILE A 197 -16.34 7.51 19.10
C ILE A 197 -16.41 8.31 17.80
N GLU A 198 -16.38 9.64 17.85
CA GLU A 198 -16.31 10.50 16.68
C GLU A 198 -15.07 10.18 15.81
N ASN A 199 -13.92 10.00 16.45
CA ASN A 199 -12.70 9.60 15.76
C ASN A 199 -12.79 8.20 15.13
N GLU A 200 -13.46 7.24 15.81
CA GLU A 200 -13.71 5.90 15.25
C GLU A 200 -14.59 5.97 14.00
N ILE A 201 -15.65 6.78 14.04
CA ILE A 201 -16.53 7.01 12.88
C ILE A 201 -15.75 7.65 11.74
N LYS A 202 -14.99 8.70 12.03
CA LYS A 202 -14.17 9.37 11.02
C LYS A 202 -13.19 8.43 10.35
N MET A 203 -12.45 7.63 11.12
CA MET A 203 -11.52 6.63 10.58
C MET A 203 -12.23 5.62 9.66
N ALA A 204 -13.45 5.21 10.02
CA ALA A 204 -14.23 4.29 9.21
C ALA A 204 -14.75 4.95 7.93
N GLN A 205 -15.19 6.20 8.01
CA GLN A 205 -15.62 6.99 6.85
C GLN A 205 -14.46 7.25 5.88
N ASP A 206 -13.27 7.57 6.41
CA ASP A 206 -12.05 7.77 5.60
C ASP A 206 -11.57 6.47 4.92
N ALA A 207 -11.89 5.31 5.51
CA ALA A 207 -11.57 4.01 4.91
C ALA A 207 -12.45 3.65 3.72
N LEU A 208 -13.72 4.09 3.68
CA LEU A 208 -14.69 3.72 2.63
C LEU A 208 -14.20 4.00 1.20
N PRO A 209 -13.70 5.21 0.86
CA PRO A 209 -13.22 5.48 -0.50
C PRO A 209 -11.95 4.68 -0.83
N GLN A 210 -11.18 4.27 0.17
CA GLN A 210 -9.96 3.50 -0.01
C GLN A 210 -10.23 2.00 -0.26
N LEU A 211 -11.46 1.51 0.00
CA LEU A 211 -11.86 0.13 -0.31
C LEU A 211 -11.87 -0.15 -1.81
N THR A 212 -11.85 0.86 -2.64
CA THR A 212 -11.65 0.75 -4.09
C THR A 212 -10.19 1.11 -4.40
N MET A 213 -9.39 0.09 -4.69
CA MET A 213 -8.00 0.29 -5.09
C MET A 213 -7.92 0.61 -6.58
N ARG A 214 -7.15 1.63 -6.90
CA ARG A 214 -6.99 2.14 -8.26
C ARG A 214 -5.59 1.86 -8.80
N ALA A 215 -5.49 1.75 -10.14
CA ALA A 215 -4.20 1.60 -10.82
C ALA A 215 -3.30 2.80 -10.56
N PRO A 216 -2.08 2.61 -10.04
CA PRO A 216 -1.13 3.72 -9.86
C PRO A 216 -0.51 4.19 -11.17
N ILE A 217 -0.43 3.32 -12.16
CA ILE A 217 0.11 3.57 -13.51
C ILE A 217 -0.76 2.88 -14.56
N SER A 218 -0.64 3.32 -15.80
CA SER A 218 -1.24 2.62 -16.94
C SER A 218 -0.39 1.41 -17.31
N GLY A 219 -1.02 0.27 -17.61
CA GLY A 219 -0.30 -0.96 -17.96
C GLY A 219 -1.24 -2.15 -18.12
N ILE A 220 -0.71 -3.34 -17.93
CA ILE A 220 -1.47 -4.61 -17.98
C ILE A 220 -1.60 -5.13 -16.55
N PHE A 221 -2.83 -5.25 -16.07
CA PHE A 221 -3.06 -5.76 -14.72
C PHE A 221 -2.81 -7.27 -14.63
N GLN A 222 -1.98 -7.66 -13.68
CA GLN A 222 -1.68 -9.06 -13.38
C GLN A 222 -2.19 -9.40 -11.99
N VAL A 223 -3.14 -10.34 -11.92
CA VAL A 223 -3.68 -10.85 -10.66
C VAL A 223 -2.63 -11.70 -9.95
N ALA A 224 -2.45 -11.51 -8.67
CA ALA A 224 -1.52 -12.30 -7.87
C ALA A 224 -2.05 -13.72 -7.62
N ARG A 225 -1.12 -14.66 -7.41
CA ARG A 225 -1.46 -16.02 -7.00
C ARG A 225 -1.67 -16.12 -5.49
N LYS A 226 -2.58 -16.98 -5.09
CA LYS A 226 -2.80 -17.31 -3.68
C LYS A 226 -1.54 -17.95 -3.08
N ARG A 227 -1.17 -17.54 -1.88
CA ARG A 227 0.07 -17.99 -1.22
C ARG A 227 0.16 -19.51 -1.02
N ARG A 228 -0.97 -20.20 -0.85
CA ARG A 228 -1.05 -21.64 -0.55
C ARG A 228 -1.59 -22.49 -1.71
N SER A 229 -2.02 -21.87 -2.78
CA SER A 229 -2.57 -22.52 -3.96
C SER A 229 -1.90 -21.92 -5.20
N ARG A 230 -1.90 -22.67 -6.31
CA ARG A 230 -1.43 -22.16 -7.60
C ARG A 230 -2.47 -21.28 -8.30
N ASP A 231 -3.66 -21.16 -7.71
CA ASP A 231 -4.77 -20.41 -8.29
C ASP A 231 -4.56 -18.91 -8.12
N ASN A 232 -5.12 -18.14 -9.03
CA ASN A 232 -5.19 -16.69 -8.91
C ASN A 232 -6.21 -16.29 -7.84
N ILE A 233 -6.00 -15.11 -7.25
CA ILE A 233 -7.00 -14.48 -6.41
C ILE A 233 -8.24 -14.19 -7.28
N ALA A 234 -9.43 -14.39 -6.73
CA ALA A 234 -10.70 -14.23 -7.44
C ALA A 234 -11.71 -13.39 -6.61
N VAL A 235 -12.77 -12.94 -7.28
CA VAL A 235 -13.92 -12.34 -6.62
C VAL A 235 -14.55 -13.35 -5.66
N GLY A 236 -14.85 -12.91 -4.45
CA GLY A 236 -15.36 -13.75 -3.36
C GLY A 236 -14.30 -14.22 -2.37
N ASP A 237 -13.01 -14.04 -2.68
CA ASP A 237 -11.92 -14.39 -1.76
C ASP A 237 -11.78 -13.36 -0.64
N ASP A 238 -11.41 -13.87 0.54
CA ASP A 238 -11.01 -13.05 1.68
C ASP A 238 -9.51 -12.77 1.63
N VAL A 239 -9.17 -11.51 1.62
CA VAL A 239 -7.78 -11.03 1.54
C VAL A 239 -7.40 -10.37 2.85
N ARG A 240 -6.21 -10.71 3.33
CA ARG A 240 -5.65 -10.14 4.55
C ARG A 240 -4.79 -8.91 4.22
N PHE A 241 -4.74 -7.95 5.15
CA PHE A 241 -3.84 -6.81 5.03
C PHE A 241 -2.40 -7.26 4.72
N GLY A 242 -1.71 -6.52 3.85
CA GLY A 242 -0.34 -6.86 3.42
C GLY A 242 -0.27 -7.94 2.34
N THR A 243 -1.39 -8.52 1.93
CA THR A 243 -1.42 -9.47 0.80
C THR A 243 -1.38 -8.72 -0.52
N MET A 244 -0.48 -9.12 -1.40
CA MET A 244 -0.44 -8.64 -2.78
C MET A 244 -1.63 -9.23 -3.54
N VAL A 245 -2.50 -8.37 -4.05
CA VAL A 245 -3.68 -8.76 -4.84
C VAL A 245 -3.37 -8.81 -6.32
N GLY A 246 -2.45 -7.98 -6.76
CA GLY A 246 -2.00 -7.94 -8.14
C GLY A 246 -0.84 -6.99 -8.34
N SER A 247 -0.46 -6.80 -9.59
CA SER A 247 0.55 -5.83 -9.98
C SER A 247 0.27 -5.24 -11.35
N VAL A 248 0.78 -4.05 -11.58
CA VAL A 248 0.77 -3.39 -12.90
C VAL A 248 2.21 -3.13 -13.28
N PRO A 249 2.79 -3.97 -14.16
CA PRO A 249 4.12 -3.75 -14.70
C PRO A 249 4.13 -2.53 -15.63
N ASP A 250 5.15 -1.72 -15.52
CA ASP A 250 5.45 -0.66 -16.49
C ASP A 250 6.17 -1.29 -17.69
N LEU A 251 5.50 -1.24 -18.86
CA LEU A 251 6.04 -1.79 -20.11
C LEU A 251 6.93 -0.80 -20.88
N THR A 252 7.11 0.41 -20.38
CA THR A 252 7.90 1.45 -21.05
C THR A 252 9.37 1.07 -21.11
N TRP A 253 9.89 0.53 -20.00
CA TRP A 253 11.26 0.08 -19.88
C TRP A 253 11.31 -1.38 -19.47
N MET A 254 12.00 -2.17 -20.29
CA MET A 254 12.16 -3.61 -20.06
C MET A 254 13.61 -3.97 -19.92
N LYS A 255 13.91 -5.03 -19.19
CA LYS A 255 15.24 -5.61 -19.04
C LYS A 255 15.20 -7.08 -19.42
N VAL A 256 16.27 -7.54 -20.03
CA VAL A 256 16.50 -8.97 -20.28
C VAL A 256 17.51 -9.46 -19.23
N GLN A 257 17.13 -10.52 -18.55
CA GLN A 257 18.04 -11.23 -17.66
C GLN A 257 18.49 -12.51 -18.34
N THR A 258 19.78 -12.66 -18.53
CA THR A 258 20.39 -13.82 -19.15
C THR A 258 21.51 -14.36 -18.26
N THR A 259 21.84 -15.61 -18.44
CA THR A 259 22.96 -16.27 -17.79
C THR A 259 24.03 -16.54 -18.83
N VAL A 260 25.24 -16.06 -18.58
CA VAL A 260 26.38 -16.18 -19.49
C VAL A 260 27.37 -17.18 -18.92
N ASN A 261 28.06 -17.91 -19.79
CA ASN A 261 29.13 -18.83 -19.36
C ASN A 261 30.29 -18.02 -18.71
N GLU A 262 30.89 -18.56 -17.66
CA GLU A 262 32.01 -17.96 -16.93
C GLU A 262 33.17 -17.55 -17.85
N VAL A 263 33.48 -18.37 -18.85
CA VAL A 263 34.54 -18.12 -19.83
C VAL A 263 34.27 -16.86 -20.67
N ASP A 264 33.00 -16.59 -20.97
CA ASP A 264 32.59 -15.44 -21.78
C ASP A 264 32.34 -14.18 -20.97
N ARG A 265 32.16 -14.32 -19.64
CA ARG A 265 31.99 -13.17 -18.76
C ARG A 265 33.07 -12.12 -18.85
N ALA A 266 34.33 -12.56 -18.97
CA ALA A 266 35.50 -11.65 -19.07
C ALA A 266 35.47 -10.80 -20.34
N LYS A 267 34.70 -11.18 -21.35
CA LYS A 267 34.56 -10.49 -22.63
C LYS A 267 33.42 -9.48 -22.65
N ILE A 268 32.58 -9.47 -21.60
CA ILE A 268 31.40 -8.60 -21.50
C ILE A 268 31.70 -7.47 -20.54
N THR A 269 31.42 -6.24 -20.97
CA THR A 269 31.63 -5.03 -20.19
C THR A 269 30.28 -4.29 -19.99
N GLN A 270 30.16 -3.62 -18.86
CA GLN A 270 28.98 -2.76 -18.60
C GLN A 270 28.97 -1.61 -19.62
N GLY A 271 27.77 -1.27 -20.14
CA GLY A 271 27.59 -0.27 -21.19
C GLY A 271 27.75 -0.81 -22.61
N GLN A 272 28.13 -2.07 -22.78
CA GLN A 272 28.31 -2.69 -24.11
C GLN A 272 26.95 -2.76 -24.84
N PRO A 273 26.89 -2.38 -26.13
CA PRO A 273 25.65 -2.48 -26.91
C PRO A 273 25.29 -3.95 -27.19
N VAL A 274 24.00 -4.26 -27.09
CA VAL A 274 23.43 -5.59 -27.29
C VAL A 274 22.19 -5.48 -28.17
N ILE A 275 22.00 -6.45 -29.04
CA ILE A 275 20.80 -6.59 -29.86
C ILE A 275 19.93 -7.69 -29.25
N VAL A 276 18.72 -7.32 -28.87
CA VAL A 276 17.70 -8.27 -28.33
C VAL A 276 16.69 -8.59 -29.41
N ARG A 277 16.42 -9.88 -29.60
CA ARG A 277 15.34 -10.36 -30.46
C ARG A 277 14.38 -11.19 -29.62
N LEU A 278 13.08 -10.94 -29.78
CA LEU A 278 12.05 -11.67 -29.07
C LEU A 278 11.58 -12.86 -29.93
N ASP A 279 11.38 -14.02 -29.33
CA ASP A 279 10.86 -15.21 -30.03
C ASP A 279 9.46 -14.94 -30.62
N ALA A 280 8.66 -14.11 -29.95
CA ALA A 280 7.34 -13.69 -30.44
C ALA A 280 7.39 -12.71 -31.62
N LEU A 281 8.50 -11.99 -31.81
CA LEU A 281 8.68 -10.95 -32.83
C LEU A 281 10.08 -11.05 -33.48
N PRO A 282 10.39 -12.16 -34.17
CA PRO A 282 11.75 -12.44 -34.67
C PRO A 282 12.24 -11.42 -35.70
N GLN A 283 11.32 -10.71 -36.37
CA GLN A 283 11.62 -9.71 -37.39
C GLN A 283 12.10 -8.37 -36.79
N VAL A 284 11.87 -8.14 -35.49
CA VAL A 284 12.20 -6.88 -34.84
C VAL A 284 13.42 -7.04 -33.96
N ALA A 285 14.41 -6.20 -34.16
CA ALA A 285 15.59 -6.10 -33.33
C ALA A 285 15.47 -4.88 -32.42
N PHE A 286 15.72 -5.08 -31.14
CA PHE A 286 15.70 -4.01 -30.15
C PHE A 286 17.15 -3.71 -29.70
N ASP A 287 17.52 -2.46 -29.73
CA ASP A 287 18.81 -2.03 -29.20
C ASP A 287 18.75 -1.94 -27.68
N ALA A 288 19.76 -2.52 -27.03
CA ALA A 288 19.88 -2.52 -25.59
C ALA A 288 21.34 -2.33 -25.17
N GLN A 289 21.56 -2.16 -23.89
CA GLN A 289 22.90 -2.04 -23.30
C GLN A 289 23.01 -2.92 -22.06
N VAL A 290 24.19 -3.46 -21.82
CA VAL A 290 24.48 -4.20 -20.59
C VAL A 290 24.45 -3.23 -19.41
N SER A 291 23.40 -3.31 -18.58
CA SER A 291 23.23 -2.44 -17.41
C SER A 291 23.95 -2.94 -16.17
N PHE A 292 24.00 -4.24 -15.98
CA PHE A 292 24.58 -4.86 -14.80
C PHE A 292 25.15 -6.23 -15.10
N ILE A 293 26.30 -6.54 -14.50
CA ILE A 293 26.94 -7.85 -14.58
C ILE A 293 27.16 -8.34 -13.15
N SER A 294 26.59 -9.52 -12.84
CA SER A 294 26.74 -10.13 -11.51
C SER A 294 28.21 -10.53 -11.27
N VAL A 295 28.68 -10.27 -10.07
CA VAL A 295 30.00 -10.75 -9.59
C VAL A 295 29.88 -12.17 -9.03
N LEU A 296 28.68 -12.53 -8.56
CA LEU A 296 28.44 -13.84 -7.99
C LEU A 296 28.00 -14.82 -9.08
N CYS A 297 28.76 -15.86 -9.23
CA CYS A 297 28.43 -16.99 -10.08
C CYS A 297 27.49 -17.93 -9.35
N ARG A 298 26.42 -18.36 -10.02
CA ARG A 298 25.46 -19.37 -9.49
C ARG A 298 25.37 -20.53 -10.46
N PRO A 299 25.38 -21.78 -10.01
CA PRO A 299 25.12 -22.90 -10.91
C PRO A 299 23.72 -22.75 -11.51
N TYR A 300 23.63 -22.81 -12.82
CA TYR A 300 22.35 -22.65 -13.55
C TYR A 300 21.43 -23.85 -13.35
N ASP A 301 21.99 -25.03 -13.23
CA ASP A 301 21.27 -26.26 -12.93
C ASP A 301 22.16 -27.20 -12.11
N ASN A 302 21.55 -27.98 -11.20
CA ASN A 302 22.27 -28.93 -10.35
C ASN A 302 23.06 -30.01 -11.16
N ASN A 303 22.79 -30.13 -12.45
CA ASN A 303 23.38 -31.16 -13.32
C ASN A 303 24.40 -30.59 -14.33
N ASP A 304 24.43 -29.29 -14.57
CA ASP A 304 25.39 -28.68 -15.52
C ASP A 304 26.30 -27.68 -14.81
N ARG A 305 27.46 -28.17 -14.37
CA ARG A 305 28.48 -27.39 -13.65
C ARG A 305 29.23 -26.36 -14.54
N ARG A 306 28.86 -26.24 -15.83
CA ARG A 306 29.56 -25.39 -16.80
C ARG A 306 28.87 -24.04 -17.05
N LYS A 307 27.64 -23.84 -16.58
CA LYS A 307 26.93 -22.56 -16.65
C LYS A 307 26.83 -21.95 -15.26
N VAL A 308 27.49 -20.86 -15.10
CA VAL A 308 27.54 -20.10 -13.84
C VAL A 308 26.83 -18.77 -14.02
#